data_fe9741c531aa950fd8b2bcf543e3505c
#
_entry.id   fe9741c531aa950fd8b2bcf543e3505c
#
_cell.length_a   1.000
_cell.length_b   1.000
_cell.length_c   1.000
_cell.angle_alpha   90.00
_cell.angle_beta   90.00
_cell.angle_gamma   90.00
#
_symmetry.space_group_name_H-M   'P 1'
#
loop_
_entity.id
_entity.type
_entity.pdbx_description
1 polymer ?
#
loop_
_entity_poly.entity_id
_entity_poly.type
_entity_poly.pdbx_seq_one_letter_code
_entity_poly.pdbx_strand_id
1 'polypeptide(L)'
;IRASPGSAVRAERSTGRNVGYGSAMPVDSAHTQNDCALRFEWGLSAIDAVVAGADIAVVVDVLSFTTTLTVAMDAGIEVVPSRWRDDRATHLAQQHHAVLAVGRSGATPGDVSLCPATVRAAAPRPSRLVLPSPNGSTLAARVDRCVGASLRNAAAIAQWVVDEHPHSVIAVIAAGERWSDSSLRPAVEDLWGAGAVLAPLVESGLFDPSPEAVVAAAAWHAAAADIATELRRCGSGRELIAMGHPEDVDIAAEVGSSSCVPILRGETFVEQRGR
;
A
#
# COMPACT_ATOMS: atom_id res chain seq x y z
N ILE A 1 -6.24 7.20 79.06
CA ILE A 1 -5.52 5.91 79.06
C ILE A 1 -5.59 5.36 77.61
N ARG A 2 -4.44 5.32 76.96
CA ARG A 2 -4.04 4.65 75.70
C ARG A 2 -4.94 4.79 74.45
N ALA A 3 -4.41 5.58 73.54
CA ALA A 3 -4.73 5.62 72.15
C ALA A 3 -4.22 4.35 71.46
N SER A 4 -4.96 3.87 70.45
CA SER A 4 -4.49 2.89 69.42
C SER A 4 -4.55 3.51 68.04
N PRO A 5 -3.58 3.19 67.17
CA PRO A 5 -3.34 3.97 65.98
C PRO A 5 -4.18 3.52 64.76
N GLY A 6 -4.42 4.49 63.88
CA GLY A 6 -5.20 4.33 62.68
C GLY A 6 -4.55 3.43 61.63
N SER A 7 -5.40 2.69 60.94
CA SER A 7 -5.06 1.89 59.79
C SER A 7 -5.08 2.78 58.54
N ALA A 8 -3.91 2.94 57.92
CA ALA A 8 -3.76 3.60 56.63
C ALA A 8 -4.21 2.66 55.55
N VAL A 9 -5.26 3.04 54.84
CA VAL A 9 -5.69 2.38 53.60
C VAL A 9 -4.68 2.71 52.50
N ARG A 10 -3.94 1.71 52.09
CA ARG A 10 -2.99 1.77 50.99
C ARG A 10 -3.75 1.74 49.66
N ALA A 11 -3.74 2.85 48.95
CA ALA A 11 -4.27 2.90 47.57
C ALA A 11 -3.39 2.03 46.63
N GLU A 12 -3.92 0.92 46.17
CA GLU A 12 -3.30 0.13 45.10
C GLU A 12 -3.40 0.92 43.84
N ARG A 13 -2.23 1.34 43.32
CA ARG A 13 -2.10 1.87 41.97
C ARG A 13 -2.29 0.71 41.00
N SER A 14 -3.39 0.74 40.26
CA SER A 14 -3.61 -0.10 39.07
C SER A 14 -2.50 0.18 38.07
N THR A 15 -1.53 -0.72 37.96
CA THR A 15 -0.57 -0.75 36.87
C THR A 15 -1.32 -1.25 35.62
N GLY A 16 -1.70 -0.31 34.74
CA GLY A 16 -2.18 -0.63 33.42
C GLY A 16 -1.18 -1.55 32.74
N ARG A 17 -1.60 -2.75 32.41
CA ARG A 17 -0.83 -3.65 31.54
C ARG A 17 -0.71 -2.96 30.18
N ASN A 18 0.46 -2.45 29.93
CA ASN A 18 0.92 -2.13 28.60
C ASN A 18 0.92 -3.47 27.84
N VAL A 19 -0.04 -3.67 26.93
CA VAL A 19 -0.02 -4.80 26.00
C VAL A 19 1.10 -4.48 25.02
N GLY A 20 2.32 -4.86 25.42
CA GLY A 20 3.48 -4.81 24.55
C GLY A 20 3.17 -5.68 23.33
N TYR A 21 3.19 -5.09 22.15
CA TYR A 21 3.42 -5.83 20.94
C TYR A 21 4.68 -6.66 21.17
N GLY A 22 4.53 -7.98 21.13
CA GLY A 22 5.62 -8.91 21.34
C GLY A 22 6.83 -8.47 20.54
N SER A 23 8.01 -8.54 21.14
CA SER A 23 9.27 -8.33 20.44
C SER A 23 9.25 -9.18 19.17
N ALA A 24 9.28 -8.53 18.00
CA ALA A 24 9.36 -9.24 16.74
C ALA A 24 10.52 -10.23 16.84
N MET A 25 10.25 -11.51 16.56
CA MET A 25 11.32 -12.50 16.45
C MET A 25 12.27 -12.03 15.35
N PRO A 26 13.59 -12.11 15.55
CA PRO A 26 14.52 -11.73 14.51
C PRO A 26 14.21 -12.55 13.25
N VAL A 27 14.06 -11.85 12.11
CA VAL A 27 13.86 -12.51 10.81
C VAL A 27 15.10 -13.33 10.51
N ASP A 28 14.91 -14.61 10.15
CA ASP A 28 16.01 -15.46 9.71
C ASP A 28 16.69 -14.82 8.48
N SER A 29 18.01 -14.74 8.49
CA SER A 29 18.77 -14.13 7.39
C SER A 29 18.49 -14.81 6.04
N ALA A 30 18.11 -16.08 6.04
CA ALA A 30 17.70 -16.81 4.84
C ALA A 30 16.44 -16.26 4.18
N HIS A 31 15.60 -15.50 4.92
CA HIS A 31 14.34 -14.95 4.41
C HIS A 31 14.44 -13.46 4.03
N THR A 32 15.63 -12.85 4.15
CA THR A 32 15.78 -11.40 3.95
C THR A 32 16.05 -11.00 2.50
N GLN A 33 16.36 -11.94 1.62
CA GLN A 33 16.73 -11.68 0.22
C GLN A 33 17.88 -10.65 0.08
N ASN A 34 18.76 -10.53 1.09
CA ASN A 34 19.76 -9.46 1.18
C ASN A 34 20.82 -9.53 0.08
N ASP A 35 21.02 -10.69 -0.53
CA ASP A 35 21.97 -10.89 -1.62
C ASP A 35 21.41 -10.47 -2.99
N CYS A 36 20.13 -10.01 -3.05
CA CYS A 36 19.46 -9.65 -4.27
C CYS A 36 19.16 -8.13 -4.31
N ALA A 37 19.24 -7.56 -5.52
CA ALA A 37 18.91 -6.17 -5.78
C ALA A 37 17.41 -5.95 -6.06
N LEU A 38 16.72 -6.97 -6.61
CA LEU A 38 15.25 -6.96 -6.72
C LEU A 38 14.68 -7.98 -5.76
N ARG A 39 13.84 -7.51 -4.82
CA ARG A 39 13.23 -8.32 -3.78
C ARG A 39 11.72 -8.26 -3.88
N PHE A 40 11.04 -9.36 -3.53
CA PHE A 40 9.58 -9.42 -3.50
C PHE A 40 9.08 -10.14 -2.26
N GLU A 41 8.06 -9.60 -1.61
CA GLU A 41 7.40 -10.25 -0.47
C GLU A 41 5.97 -9.73 -0.26
N TRP A 42 5.24 -10.34 0.68
CA TRP A 42 3.84 -10.08 0.97
C TRP A 42 3.60 -9.41 2.31
N GLY A 43 2.72 -8.40 2.32
CA GLY A 43 2.12 -7.84 3.52
C GLY A 43 3.10 -7.17 4.48
N LEU A 44 2.65 -6.97 5.72
CA LEU A 44 3.41 -6.24 6.73
C LEU A 44 4.68 -6.93 7.19
N SER A 45 4.71 -8.27 7.15
CA SER A 45 5.90 -9.06 7.47
C SER A 45 7.04 -8.84 6.47
N ALA A 46 6.73 -8.46 5.24
CA ALA A 46 7.70 -8.12 4.22
C ALA A 46 8.62 -6.97 4.63
N ILE A 47 8.10 -5.98 5.37
CA ILE A 47 8.87 -4.81 5.77
C ILE A 47 10.09 -5.21 6.58
N ASP A 48 9.89 -6.09 7.55
CA ASP A 48 10.97 -6.54 8.42
C ASP A 48 11.95 -7.50 7.70
N ALA A 49 11.49 -8.17 6.65
CA ALA A 49 12.28 -9.15 5.90
C ALA A 49 13.08 -8.50 4.75
N VAL A 50 12.42 -7.78 3.84
CA VAL A 50 13.04 -7.38 2.55
C VAL A 50 13.28 -5.89 2.40
N VAL A 51 12.64 -5.03 3.22
CA VAL A 51 12.84 -3.57 3.16
C VAL A 51 14.11 -3.15 3.89
N ALA A 52 14.56 -3.92 4.87
CA ALA A 52 15.82 -3.61 5.56
C ALA A 52 16.99 -3.58 4.55
N GLY A 53 17.64 -2.42 4.43
CA GLY A 53 18.73 -2.20 3.48
C GLY A 53 18.28 -2.01 2.02
N ALA A 54 16.99 -1.91 1.74
CA ALA A 54 16.52 -1.47 0.43
C ALA A 54 16.57 0.06 0.32
N ASP A 55 16.92 0.55 -0.86
CA ASP A 55 16.95 1.99 -1.16
C ASP A 55 15.54 2.52 -1.47
N ILE A 56 14.72 1.67 -2.09
CA ILE A 56 13.36 2.00 -2.51
C ILE A 56 12.44 0.82 -2.17
N ALA A 57 11.32 1.12 -1.52
CA ALA A 57 10.24 0.15 -1.35
C ALA A 57 9.04 0.55 -2.21
N VAL A 58 8.58 -0.37 -3.06
CA VAL A 58 7.42 -0.21 -3.92
C VAL A 58 6.25 -0.98 -3.32
N VAL A 59 5.21 -0.28 -2.91
CA VAL A 59 3.98 -0.88 -2.34
C VAL A 59 2.94 -1.02 -3.45
N VAL A 60 2.38 -2.22 -3.55
CA VAL A 60 1.36 -2.59 -4.54
C VAL A 60 0.08 -3.06 -3.84
N ASP A 61 -1.02 -2.36 -4.07
CA ASP A 61 -2.39 -2.66 -3.58
C ASP A 61 -3.35 -2.28 -4.71
N VAL A 62 -3.53 -3.23 -5.66
CA VAL A 62 -4.22 -2.99 -6.94
C VAL A 62 -5.71 -2.73 -6.73
N LEU A 63 -6.35 -3.43 -5.80
CA LEU A 63 -7.76 -3.27 -5.51
C LEU A 63 -7.99 -2.92 -4.02
N SER A 64 -7.71 -1.58 -3.63
CA SER A 64 -7.68 -0.50 -4.63
C SER A 64 -6.78 0.67 -4.23
N PHE A 65 -5.97 0.57 -3.18
CA PHE A 65 -5.28 1.76 -2.65
C PHE A 65 -4.37 2.41 -3.69
N THR A 66 -3.45 1.63 -4.30
CA THR A 66 -2.47 2.20 -5.24
C THR A 66 -3.09 2.56 -6.59
N THR A 67 -4.15 1.88 -7.02
CA THR A 67 -4.95 2.31 -8.17
C THR A 67 -5.60 3.67 -7.90
N THR A 68 -6.22 3.85 -6.73
CA THR A 68 -6.84 5.12 -6.34
C THR A 68 -5.79 6.22 -6.20
N LEU A 69 -4.61 5.89 -5.66
CA LEU A 69 -3.47 6.80 -5.58
C LEU A 69 -3.06 7.31 -6.96
N THR A 70 -2.92 6.43 -7.96
CA THR A 70 -2.55 6.85 -9.32
C THR A 70 -3.61 7.76 -9.95
N VAL A 71 -4.90 7.45 -9.76
CA VAL A 71 -5.99 8.30 -10.25
C VAL A 71 -5.97 9.68 -9.58
N ALA A 72 -5.67 9.75 -8.29
CA ALA A 72 -5.52 11.02 -7.58
C ALA A 72 -4.33 11.82 -8.12
N MET A 73 -3.16 11.19 -8.32
CA MET A 73 -1.97 11.83 -8.88
C MET A 73 -2.23 12.38 -10.29
N ASP A 74 -2.85 11.59 -11.17
CA ASP A 74 -3.23 12.01 -12.52
C ASP A 74 -4.16 13.25 -12.50
N ALA A 75 -4.96 13.38 -11.44
CA ALA A 75 -5.84 14.53 -11.22
C ALA A 75 -5.15 15.73 -10.53
N GLY A 76 -3.86 15.61 -10.19
CA GLY A 76 -3.10 16.63 -9.45
C GLY A 76 -3.45 16.71 -7.96
N ILE A 77 -3.99 15.63 -7.38
CA ILE A 77 -4.39 15.54 -5.98
C ILE A 77 -3.27 14.86 -5.19
N GLU A 78 -2.73 15.53 -4.17
CA GLU A 78 -1.81 14.92 -3.22
C GLU A 78 -2.55 13.96 -2.27
N VAL A 79 -1.92 12.85 -1.87
CA VAL A 79 -2.57 11.83 -1.05
C VAL A 79 -1.81 11.60 0.25
N VAL A 80 -2.52 11.74 1.37
CA VAL A 80 -2.05 11.37 2.71
C VAL A 80 -2.59 9.98 3.03
N PRO A 81 -1.73 8.95 3.09
CA PRO A 81 -2.18 7.60 3.42
C PRO A 81 -2.60 7.53 4.89
N SER A 82 -3.70 6.86 5.18
CA SER A 82 -4.15 6.65 6.55
C SER A 82 -4.43 5.16 6.81
N ARG A 83 -3.82 4.62 7.87
CA ARG A 83 -4.15 3.27 8.37
C ARG A 83 -5.43 3.24 9.21
N TRP A 84 -5.90 4.41 9.64
CA TRP A 84 -7.09 4.56 10.50
C TRP A 84 -8.32 4.93 9.67
N ARG A 85 -9.49 4.52 10.16
CA ARG A 85 -10.81 4.87 9.60
C ARG A 85 -11.73 5.53 10.64
N ASP A 86 -11.18 5.89 11.78
CA ASP A 86 -11.86 6.52 12.92
C ASP A 86 -11.49 8.01 13.03
N ASP A 87 -11.79 8.63 14.17
CA ASP A 87 -11.54 10.05 14.45
C ASP A 87 -10.09 10.48 14.20
N ARG A 88 -9.12 9.55 14.26
CA ARG A 88 -7.72 9.83 13.93
C ARG A 88 -7.55 10.21 12.46
N ALA A 89 -8.30 9.57 11.55
CA ALA A 89 -8.28 9.94 10.13
C ALA A 89 -8.92 11.32 9.92
N THR A 90 -9.97 11.67 10.66
CA THR A 90 -10.58 13.00 10.65
C THR A 90 -9.60 14.06 11.13
N HIS A 91 -8.88 13.78 12.21
CA HIS A 91 -7.86 14.69 12.74
C HIS A 91 -6.71 14.89 11.75
N LEU A 92 -6.25 13.80 11.11
CA LEU A 92 -5.23 13.85 10.07
C LEU A 92 -5.67 14.71 8.87
N ALA A 93 -6.94 14.60 8.45
CA ALA A 93 -7.50 15.42 7.39
C ALA A 93 -7.51 16.90 7.75
N GLN A 94 -7.85 17.24 9.00
CA GLN A 94 -7.79 18.62 9.51
C GLN A 94 -6.35 19.16 9.52
N GLN A 95 -5.39 18.37 10.01
CA GLN A 95 -3.98 18.77 10.06
C GLN A 95 -3.39 19.06 8.68
N HIS A 96 -3.78 18.27 7.68
CA HIS A 96 -3.30 18.40 6.31
C HIS A 96 -4.16 19.31 5.43
N HIS A 97 -5.24 19.93 5.96
CA HIS A 97 -6.23 20.67 5.20
C HIS A 97 -6.74 19.87 3.98
N ALA A 98 -7.01 18.60 4.20
CA ALA A 98 -7.36 17.61 3.19
C ALA A 98 -8.81 17.17 3.30
N VAL A 99 -9.39 16.70 2.19
CA VAL A 99 -10.66 15.98 2.22
C VAL A 99 -10.42 14.57 2.74
N LEU A 100 -11.25 14.08 3.65
CA LEU A 100 -11.20 12.69 4.09
C LEU A 100 -12.02 11.82 3.15
N ALA A 101 -11.40 10.83 2.53
CA ALA A 101 -12.14 9.82 1.76
C ALA A 101 -13.02 8.99 2.70
N VAL A 102 -14.29 8.87 2.36
CA VAL A 102 -15.25 8.05 3.13
C VAL A 102 -15.10 6.57 2.82
N GLY A 103 -15.59 5.71 3.72
CA GLY A 103 -15.66 4.27 3.46
C GLY A 103 -16.65 3.97 2.33
N ARG A 104 -16.36 2.96 1.49
CA ARG A 104 -17.25 2.56 0.37
C ARG A 104 -18.71 2.37 0.78
N SER A 105 -18.94 1.69 1.90
CA SER A 105 -20.31 1.40 2.39
C SER A 105 -21.07 2.61 2.90
N GLY A 106 -20.41 3.72 3.18
CA GLY A 106 -21.01 4.97 3.64
C GLY A 106 -21.01 6.08 2.61
N ALA A 107 -20.47 5.84 1.40
CA ALA A 107 -20.37 6.85 0.37
C ALA A 107 -21.74 7.19 -0.22
N THR A 108 -22.03 8.48 -0.34
CA THR A 108 -23.19 9.02 -1.04
C THR A 108 -22.76 9.67 -2.37
N PRO A 109 -23.68 9.91 -3.31
CA PRO A 109 -23.34 10.56 -4.56
C PRO A 109 -22.63 11.91 -4.33
N GLY A 110 -21.42 12.06 -4.90
CA GLY A 110 -20.57 13.23 -4.73
C GLY A 110 -19.45 13.08 -3.69
N ASP A 111 -19.49 12.04 -2.86
CA ASP A 111 -18.41 11.76 -1.93
C ASP A 111 -17.19 11.15 -2.64
N VAL A 112 -16.00 11.48 -2.16
CA VAL A 112 -14.76 10.82 -2.54
C VAL A 112 -14.50 9.68 -1.56
N SER A 113 -14.20 8.49 -2.08
CA SER A 113 -13.96 7.29 -1.28
C SER A 113 -12.68 6.56 -1.74
N LEU A 114 -12.40 5.38 -1.18
CA LEU A 114 -11.31 4.50 -1.65
C LEU A 114 -11.58 3.93 -3.08
N CYS A 115 -12.71 4.26 -3.68
CA CYS A 115 -13.05 3.88 -5.05
C CYS A 115 -12.37 4.83 -6.04
N PRO A 116 -11.49 4.36 -6.95
CA PRO A 116 -10.84 5.20 -7.95
C PRO A 116 -11.85 5.93 -8.85
N ALA A 117 -13.01 5.33 -9.11
CA ALA A 117 -14.09 5.96 -9.87
C ALA A 117 -14.59 7.26 -9.21
N THR A 118 -14.74 7.28 -7.88
CA THR A 118 -15.21 8.49 -7.17
C THR A 118 -14.16 9.59 -7.16
N VAL A 119 -12.87 9.25 -7.08
CA VAL A 119 -11.78 10.23 -7.19
C VAL A 119 -11.73 10.82 -8.59
N ARG A 120 -11.89 9.98 -9.62
CA ARG A 120 -11.94 10.43 -11.04
C ARG A 120 -13.11 11.38 -11.31
N ALA A 121 -14.26 11.13 -10.68
CA ALA A 121 -15.49 11.92 -10.84
C ALA A 121 -15.56 13.16 -9.93
N ALA A 122 -14.61 13.34 -8.99
CA ALA A 122 -14.66 14.41 -8.00
C ALA A 122 -14.76 15.82 -8.63
N ALA A 123 -15.80 16.57 -8.24
CA ALA A 123 -16.02 17.95 -8.67
C ALA A 123 -16.68 18.77 -7.51
N PRO A 124 -16.03 19.80 -6.97
CA PRO A 124 -14.67 20.25 -7.32
C PRO A 124 -13.60 19.26 -6.88
N ARG A 125 -12.46 19.25 -7.57
CA ARG A 125 -11.32 18.41 -7.19
C ARG A 125 -10.66 18.95 -5.93
N PRO A 126 -10.45 18.11 -4.90
CA PRO A 126 -9.66 18.50 -3.74
C PRO A 126 -8.18 18.65 -4.13
N SER A 127 -7.44 19.54 -3.49
CA SER A 127 -5.99 19.65 -3.66
C SER A 127 -5.25 18.51 -2.93
N ARG A 128 -5.85 17.99 -1.86
CA ARG A 128 -5.29 16.92 -1.03
C ARG A 128 -6.39 16.02 -0.50
N LEU A 129 -6.09 14.70 -0.43
CA LEU A 129 -7.00 13.65 -0.01
C LEU A 129 -6.34 12.82 1.09
N VAL A 130 -7.01 12.63 2.24
CA VAL A 130 -6.66 11.55 3.18
C VAL A 130 -7.35 10.28 2.71
N LEU A 131 -6.56 9.24 2.43
CA LEU A 131 -7.04 7.99 1.85
C LEU A 131 -6.85 6.83 2.83
N PRO A 132 -7.90 6.44 3.57
CA PRO A 132 -7.82 5.32 4.52
C PRO A 132 -7.80 3.98 3.81
N SER A 133 -6.74 3.18 4.03
CA SER A 133 -6.66 1.78 3.58
C SER A 133 -6.03 0.91 4.68
N PRO A 134 -6.61 -0.23 5.03
CA PRO A 134 -6.06 -1.12 6.05
C PRO A 134 -4.79 -1.85 5.59
N ASN A 135 -4.59 -2.01 4.28
CA ASN A 135 -3.48 -2.75 3.68
C ASN A 135 -2.41 -1.79 3.14
N GLY A 136 -2.57 -1.24 1.96
CA GLY A 136 -1.56 -0.41 1.29
C GLY A 136 -1.12 0.83 2.09
N SER A 137 -2.06 1.60 2.69
CA SER A 137 -1.70 2.76 3.52
C SER A 137 -0.92 2.37 4.77
N THR A 138 -1.22 1.19 5.35
CA THR A 138 -0.50 0.70 6.53
C THR A 138 0.94 0.32 6.19
N LEU A 139 1.17 -0.27 5.02
CA LEU A 139 2.50 -0.56 4.50
C LEU A 139 3.26 0.74 4.22
N ALA A 140 2.66 1.65 3.48
CA ALA A 140 3.27 2.93 3.12
C ALA A 140 3.72 3.74 4.34
N ALA A 141 2.93 3.75 5.41
CA ALA A 141 3.25 4.47 6.65
C ALA A 141 4.44 3.88 7.45
N ARG A 142 4.97 2.71 7.05
CA ARG A 142 6.08 2.03 7.73
C ARG A 142 7.39 2.03 6.96
N VAL A 143 7.42 2.69 5.82
CA VAL A 143 8.57 2.68 4.91
C VAL A 143 8.99 4.11 4.60
N ASP A 144 10.26 4.45 4.82
CA ASP A 144 10.77 5.82 4.68
C ASP A 144 10.82 6.31 3.21
N ARG A 145 11.10 5.42 2.28
CA ARG A 145 11.15 5.70 0.83
C ARG A 145 10.14 4.82 0.10
N CYS A 146 8.87 5.15 0.28
CA CYS A 146 7.76 4.40 -0.30
C CYS A 146 7.35 4.98 -1.65
N VAL A 147 7.21 4.11 -2.64
CA VAL A 147 6.61 4.40 -3.95
C VAL A 147 5.33 3.59 -4.08
N GLY A 148 4.25 4.22 -4.53
CA GLY A 148 2.99 3.51 -4.77
C GLY A 148 2.87 3.04 -6.22
N ALA A 149 2.64 1.73 -6.42
CA ALA A 149 2.50 1.13 -7.75
C ALA A 149 1.19 0.39 -7.92
N SER A 150 0.64 0.47 -9.11
CA SER A 150 -0.48 -0.33 -9.60
C SER A 150 -0.23 -0.71 -11.07
N LEU A 151 -1.09 -1.51 -11.67
CA LEU A 151 -0.99 -1.82 -13.10
C LEU A 151 -0.98 -0.55 -13.98
N ARG A 152 -1.63 0.53 -13.50
CA ARG A 152 -1.76 1.78 -14.25
C ARG A 152 -0.41 2.46 -14.48
N ASN A 153 0.50 2.42 -13.51
CA ASN A 153 1.79 3.14 -13.55
C ASN A 153 3.02 2.23 -13.44
N ALA A 154 2.86 0.91 -13.45
CA ALA A 154 3.96 -0.04 -13.28
C ALA A 154 5.13 0.21 -14.25
N ALA A 155 4.82 0.44 -15.53
CA ALA A 155 5.83 0.72 -16.56
C ALA A 155 6.60 2.02 -16.27
N ALA A 156 5.92 3.08 -15.82
CA ALA A 156 6.55 4.36 -15.49
C ALA A 156 7.49 4.21 -14.28
N ILE A 157 7.10 3.42 -13.27
CA ILE A 157 7.96 3.15 -12.12
C ILE A 157 9.18 2.34 -12.52
N ALA A 158 9.02 1.29 -13.32
CA ALA A 158 10.15 0.50 -13.80
C ALA A 158 11.13 1.35 -14.62
N GLN A 159 10.63 2.20 -15.51
CA GLN A 159 11.46 3.12 -16.28
C GLN A 159 12.20 4.12 -15.38
N TRP A 160 11.51 4.72 -14.42
CA TRP A 160 12.11 5.63 -13.44
C TRP A 160 13.23 4.95 -12.63
N VAL A 161 13.03 3.70 -12.22
CA VAL A 161 14.06 2.92 -11.50
C VAL A 161 15.28 2.68 -12.39
N VAL A 162 15.10 2.30 -13.66
CA VAL A 162 16.20 2.08 -14.61
C VAL A 162 16.99 3.37 -14.86
N ASP A 163 16.29 4.49 -15.04
CA ASP A 163 16.92 5.75 -15.42
C ASP A 163 17.61 6.48 -14.27
N GLU A 164 16.97 6.49 -13.09
CA GLU A 164 17.44 7.28 -11.96
C GLU A 164 18.10 6.45 -10.83
N HIS A 165 17.84 5.12 -10.81
CA HIS A 165 18.26 4.23 -9.72
C HIS A 165 18.87 2.90 -10.15
N PRO A 166 19.75 2.86 -11.17
CA PRO A 166 20.26 1.62 -11.77
C PRO A 166 21.13 0.75 -10.84
N HIS A 167 21.50 1.27 -9.68
CA HIS A 167 22.34 0.56 -8.69
C HIS A 167 21.66 0.42 -7.33
N SER A 168 20.37 0.70 -7.26
CA SER A 168 19.61 0.66 -6.01
C SER A 168 19.07 -0.73 -5.75
N VAL A 169 18.88 -1.04 -4.46
CA VAL A 169 18.14 -2.22 -4.01
C VAL A 169 16.65 -1.86 -3.92
N ILE A 170 15.83 -2.59 -4.66
CA ILE A 170 14.41 -2.35 -4.79
C ILE A 170 13.64 -3.49 -4.11
N ALA A 171 12.81 -3.17 -3.11
CA ALA A 171 11.90 -4.12 -2.48
C ALA A 171 10.46 -3.85 -2.95
N VAL A 172 9.85 -4.81 -3.65
CA VAL A 172 8.45 -4.72 -4.08
C VAL A 172 7.58 -5.52 -3.11
N ILE A 173 6.55 -4.89 -2.57
CA ILE A 173 5.68 -5.46 -1.54
C ILE A 173 4.24 -5.50 -2.07
N ALA A 174 3.74 -6.71 -2.29
CA ALA A 174 2.32 -6.92 -2.53
C ALA A 174 1.56 -6.82 -1.21
N ALA A 175 0.56 -5.95 -1.13
CA ALA A 175 -0.16 -5.70 0.12
C ALA A 175 -0.93 -6.93 0.60
N GLY A 176 -1.57 -7.63 -0.32
CA GLY A 176 -2.48 -8.70 -0.01
C GLY A 176 -3.72 -8.22 0.74
N GLU A 177 -4.61 -9.17 1.01
CA GLU A 177 -5.85 -8.98 1.77
C GLU A 177 -5.78 -9.71 3.12
N ARG A 178 -6.89 -9.71 3.84
CA ARG A 178 -6.98 -10.39 5.13
C ARG A 178 -8.09 -11.44 5.14
N TRP A 179 -7.79 -12.59 5.73
CA TRP A 179 -8.81 -13.53 6.13
C TRP A 179 -9.59 -13.01 7.33
N SER A 180 -10.71 -13.67 7.67
CA SER A 180 -11.56 -13.29 8.82
C SER A 180 -10.83 -13.34 10.17
N ASP A 181 -9.77 -14.12 10.29
CA ASP A 181 -8.90 -14.21 11.46
C ASP A 181 -7.79 -13.14 11.46
N SER A 182 -7.82 -12.21 10.51
CA SER A 182 -6.83 -11.15 10.28
C SER A 182 -5.47 -11.62 9.77
N SER A 183 -5.29 -12.92 9.47
CA SER A 183 -4.10 -13.40 8.79
C SER A 183 -4.02 -12.90 7.35
N LEU A 184 -2.80 -12.87 6.77
CA LEU A 184 -2.59 -12.46 5.40
C LEU A 184 -3.28 -13.44 4.43
N ARG A 185 -4.06 -12.91 3.50
CA ARG A 185 -4.56 -13.58 2.29
C ARG A 185 -3.78 -13.05 1.09
N PRO A 186 -2.90 -13.83 0.45
CA PRO A 186 -2.30 -13.41 -0.82
C PRO A 186 -3.40 -13.04 -1.83
N ALA A 187 -3.27 -11.87 -2.43
CA ALA A 187 -4.23 -11.34 -3.39
C ALA A 187 -3.57 -11.35 -4.78
N VAL A 188 -4.07 -12.18 -5.68
CA VAL A 188 -3.41 -12.44 -6.97
C VAL A 188 -3.28 -11.18 -7.82
N GLU A 189 -4.20 -10.23 -7.69
CA GLU A 189 -4.13 -8.93 -8.34
C GLU A 189 -2.91 -8.12 -7.91
N ASP A 190 -2.51 -8.21 -6.63
CA ASP A 190 -1.31 -7.53 -6.14
C ASP A 190 -0.03 -8.23 -6.60
N LEU A 191 -0.07 -9.56 -6.78
CA LEU A 191 1.03 -10.30 -7.42
C LEU A 191 1.22 -9.85 -8.87
N TRP A 192 0.14 -9.69 -9.63
CA TRP A 192 0.22 -9.20 -11.00
C TRP A 192 0.72 -7.75 -11.06
N GLY A 193 0.26 -6.89 -10.15
CA GLY A 193 0.75 -5.52 -10.05
C GLY A 193 2.23 -5.43 -9.69
N ALA A 194 2.68 -6.24 -8.73
CA ALA A 194 4.10 -6.34 -8.37
C ALA A 194 4.93 -6.90 -9.54
N GLY A 195 4.44 -7.95 -10.18
CA GLY A 195 5.06 -8.54 -11.36
C GLY A 195 5.15 -7.58 -12.54
N ALA A 196 4.16 -6.71 -12.74
CA ALA A 196 4.19 -5.67 -13.79
C ALA A 196 5.30 -4.64 -13.57
N VAL A 197 5.67 -4.37 -12.31
CA VAL A 197 6.84 -3.53 -11.98
C VAL A 197 8.14 -4.32 -12.15
N LEU A 198 8.18 -5.57 -11.67
CA LEU A 198 9.38 -6.38 -11.64
C LEU A 198 9.80 -6.91 -13.01
N ALA A 199 8.87 -7.28 -13.87
CA ALA A 199 9.18 -7.89 -15.17
C ALA A 199 10.13 -7.05 -16.04
N PRO A 200 9.87 -5.73 -16.27
CA PRO A 200 10.81 -4.91 -17.04
C PRO A 200 12.17 -4.75 -16.33
N LEU A 201 12.21 -4.74 -15.00
CA LEU A 201 13.45 -4.63 -14.23
C LEU A 201 14.30 -5.90 -14.35
N VAL A 202 13.69 -7.07 -14.27
CA VAL A 202 14.34 -8.37 -14.51
C VAL A 202 14.86 -8.45 -15.94
N GLU A 203 14.05 -8.08 -16.92
CA GLU A 203 14.40 -8.10 -18.34
C GLU A 203 15.51 -7.12 -18.73
N SER A 204 15.66 -6.02 -17.98
CA SER A 204 16.74 -5.06 -18.20
C SER A 204 18.13 -5.68 -17.98
N GLY A 205 18.24 -6.73 -17.16
CA GLY A 205 19.51 -7.35 -16.78
C GLY A 205 20.42 -6.46 -15.92
N LEU A 206 19.93 -5.32 -15.44
CA LEU A 206 20.69 -4.38 -14.61
C LEU A 206 20.71 -4.77 -13.13
N PHE A 207 19.74 -5.58 -12.71
CA PHE A 207 19.52 -5.93 -11.31
C PHE A 207 19.61 -7.43 -11.11
N ASP A 208 20.09 -7.86 -9.96
CA ASP A 208 20.08 -9.26 -9.53
C ASP A 208 18.75 -9.58 -8.82
N PRO A 209 17.83 -10.35 -9.45
CA PRO A 209 16.51 -10.60 -8.87
C PRO A 209 16.53 -11.80 -7.91
N SER A 210 15.74 -11.72 -6.84
CA SER A 210 15.42 -12.88 -6.01
C SER A 210 14.53 -13.87 -6.78
N PRO A 211 14.55 -15.17 -6.41
CA PRO A 211 13.62 -16.15 -6.97
C PRO A 211 12.14 -15.71 -6.86
N GLU A 212 11.77 -15.07 -5.76
CA GLU A 212 10.43 -14.54 -5.50
C GLU A 212 10.07 -13.41 -6.49
N ALA A 213 11.02 -12.51 -6.79
CA ALA A 213 10.83 -11.46 -7.79
C ALA A 213 10.65 -12.03 -9.20
N VAL A 214 11.42 -13.08 -9.55
CA VAL A 214 11.27 -13.80 -10.84
C VAL A 214 9.90 -14.46 -10.95
N VAL A 215 9.40 -15.10 -9.88
CA VAL A 215 8.06 -15.70 -9.86
C VAL A 215 6.96 -14.65 -10.02
N ALA A 216 7.09 -13.50 -9.35
CA ALA A 216 6.13 -12.41 -9.52
C ALA A 216 6.11 -11.87 -10.96
N ALA A 217 7.28 -11.68 -11.59
CA ALA A 217 7.40 -11.28 -12.99
C ALA A 217 6.75 -12.31 -13.93
N ALA A 218 6.99 -13.61 -13.71
CA ALA A 218 6.38 -14.68 -14.49
C ALA A 218 4.84 -14.73 -14.34
N ALA A 219 4.33 -14.47 -13.13
CA ALA A 219 2.88 -14.38 -12.89
C ALA A 219 2.23 -13.25 -13.69
N TRP A 220 2.90 -12.10 -13.80
CA TRP A 220 2.45 -11.00 -14.66
C TRP A 220 2.40 -11.41 -16.12
N HIS A 221 3.47 -11.99 -16.66
CA HIS A 221 3.51 -12.42 -18.06
C HIS A 221 2.39 -13.41 -18.40
N ALA A 222 2.02 -14.28 -17.47
CA ALA A 222 0.93 -15.23 -17.67
C ALA A 222 -0.46 -14.58 -17.76
N ALA A 223 -0.67 -13.41 -17.11
CA ALA A 223 -1.97 -12.75 -17.01
C ALA A 223 -2.09 -11.52 -17.92
N ALA A 224 -0.98 -10.91 -18.35
CA ALA A 224 -0.93 -9.61 -18.99
C ALA A 224 -1.84 -9.49 -20.23
N ALA A 225 -1.91 -10.55 -21.04
CA ALA A 225 -2.67 -10.52 -22.29
C ALA A 225 -4.19 -10.36 -22.10
N ASP A 226 -4.73 -10.79 -20.95
CA ASP A 226 -6.16 -10.73 -20.64
C ASP A 226 -6.41 -10.24 -19.19
N ILE A 227 -5.58 -9.32 -18.73
CA ILE A 227 -5.59 -8.87 -17.34
C ILE A 227 -6.95 -8.31 -16.89
N ALA A 228 -7.67 -7.66 -17.79
CA ALA A 228 -9.01 -7.12 -17.49
C ALA A 228 -9.99 -8.24 -17.12
N THR A 229 -9.97 -9.35 -17.86
CA THR A 229 -10.77 -10.53 -17.53
C THR A 229 -10.30 -11.18 -16.23
N GLU A 230 -8.99 -11.32 -16.05
CA GLU A 230 -8.43 -11.95 -14.86
C GLU A 230 -8.72 -11.13 -13.57
N LEU A 231 -8.63 -9.81 -13.63
CA LEU A 231 -9.03 -8.93 -12.51
C LEU A 231 -10.51 -9.09 -12.14
N ARG A 232 -11.40 -9.19 -13.13
CA ARG A 232 -12.83 -9.43 -12.87
C ARG A 232 -13.11 -10.81 -12.27
N ARG A 233 -12.25 -11.81 -12.53
CA ARG A 233 -12.37 -13.19 -12.07
C ARG A 233 -11.68 -13.46 -10.74
N CYS A 234 -10.70 -12.65 -10.35
CA CYS A 234 -9.99 -12.83 -9.07
C CYS A 234 -10.93 -12.63 -7.86
N GLY A 235 -10.47 -13.01 -6.68
CA GLY A 235 -11.27 -12.96 -5.45
C GLY A 235 -11.78 -11.56 -5.15
N SER A 236 -10.86 -10.59 -5.06
CA SER A 236 -11.18 -9.20 -4.73
C SER A 236 -11.98 -8.50 -5.85
N GLY A 237 -11.70 -8.81 -7.13
CA GLY A 237 -12.48 -8.29 -8.24
C GLY A 237 -13.94 -8.72 -8.20
N ARG A 238 -14.21 -10.02 -7.96
CA ARG A 238 -15.57 -10.52 -7.78
C ARG A 238 -16.28 -9.90 -6.59
N GLU A 239 -15.56 -9.69 -5.49
CA GLU A 239 -16.10 -9.04 -4.30
C GLU A 239 -16.52 -7.59 -4.62
N LEU A 240 -15.66 -6.79 -5.25
CA LEU A 240 -15.98 -5.41 -5.65
C LEU A 240 -17.16 -5.34 -6.61
N ILE A 241 -17.23 -6.23 -7.61
CA ILE A 241 -18.35 -6.29 -8.56
C ILE A 241 -19.65 -6.62 -7.81
N ALA A 242 -19.63 -7.60 -6.89
CA ALA A 242 -20.79 -7.98 -6.09
C ALA A 242 -21.25 -6.84 -5.15
N MET A 243 -20.33 -6.00 -4.69
CA MET A 243 -20.60 -4.79 -3.89
C MET A 243 -21.07 -3.58 -4.72
N GLY A 244 -21.17 -3.71 -6.06
CA GLY A 244 -21.63 -2.64 -6.95
C GLY A 244 -20.55 -1.69 -7.42
N HIS A 245 -19.26 -2.09 -7.37
CA HIS A 245 -18.12 -1.29 -7.80
C HIS A 245 -17.36 -1.92 -8.99
N PRO A 246 -18.02 -2.33 -10.10
CA PRO A 246 -17.33 -2.91 -11.25
C PRO A 246 -16.36 -1.94 -11.91
N GLU A 247 -16.66 -0.63 -11.88
CA GLU A 247 -15.82 0.42 -12.46
C GLU A 247 -14.45 0.53 -11.79
N ASP A 248 -14.35 0.22 -10.49
CA ASP A 248 -13.06 0.21 -9.79
C ASP A 248 -12.13 -0.87 -10.36
N VAL A 249 -12.69 -2.03 -10.72
CA VAL A 249 -11.95 -3.12 -11.35
C VAL A 249 -11.54 -2.76 -12.78
N ASP A 250 -12.41 -2.08 -13.53
CA ASP A 250 -12.11 -1.62 -14.88
C ASP A 250 -10.98 -0.57 -14.90
N ILE A 251 -11.03 0.37 -13.94
CA ILE A 251 -9.97 1.38 -13.78
C ILE A 251 -8.65 0.72 -13.39
N ALA A 252 -8.67 -0.28 -12.54
CA ALA A 252 -7.46 -1.02 -12.17
C ALA A 252 -6.85 -1.78 -13.35
N ALA A 253 -7.66 -2.17 -14.33
CA ALA A 253 -7.24 -2.86 -15.55
C ALA A 253 -6.66 -1.92 -16.62
N GLU A 254 -6.64 -0.61 -16.44
CA GLU A 254 -6.09 0.37 -17.38
C GLU A 254 -4.55 0.37 -17.36
N VAL A 255 -3.93 -0.70 -17.84
CA VAL A 255 -2.47 -0.88 -17.80
C VAL A 255 -1.75 0.25 -18.52
N GLY A 256 -0.73 0.82 -17.88
CA GLY A 256 0.13 1.86 -18.45
C GLY A 256 -0.58 3.18 -18.75
N SER A 257 -1.76 3.41 -18.20
CA SER A 257 -2.56 4.62 -18.44
C SER A 257 -2.09 5.83 -17.62
N SER A 258 -1.15 5.65 -16.69
CA SER A 258 -0.59 6.71 -15.86
C SER A 258 0.94 6.70 -15.95
N SER A 259 1.53 7.88 -16.09
CA SER A 259 2.98 8.08 -16.08
C SER A 259 3.48 8.54 -14.70
N CYS A 260 2.61 8.64 -13.69
CA CYS A 260 3.00 9.16 -12.39
C CYS A 260 3.88 8.19 -11.61
N VAL A 261 4.82 8.75 -10.85
CA VAL A 261 5.65 8.04 -9.86
C VAL A 261 5.33 8.62 -8.49
N PRO A 262 4.32 8.09 -7.77
CA PRO A 262 3.93 8.57 -6.45
C PRO A 262 4.98 8.23 -5.41
N ILE A 263 5.65 9.23 -4.84
CA ILE A 263 6.65 9.04 -3.78
C ILE A 263 6.10 9.62 -2.48
N LEU A 264 6.19 8.86 -1.39
CA LEU A 264 5.88 9.34 -0.06
C LEU A 264 6.99 10.26 0.45
N ARG A 265 6.66 11.53 0.68
CA ARG A 265 7.53 12.53 1.29
C ARG A 265 6.93 13.01 2.61
N GLY A 266 7.57 12.61 3.71
CA GLY A 266 6.95 12.76 5.03
C GLY A 266 5.66 11.94 5.11
N GLU A 267 4.52 12.60 5.26
CA GLU A 267 3.22 11.93 5.38
C GLU A 267 2.36 12.02 4.10
N THR A 268 2.90 12.54 2.98
CA THR A 268 2.11 12.82 1.77
C THR A 268 2.76 12.20 0.54
N PHE A 269 1.97 11.46 -0.23
CA PHE A 269 2.36 11.07 -1.58
C PHE A 269 2.27 12.28 -2.51
N VAL A 270 3.36 12.50 -3.20
CA VAL A 270 3.50 13.54 -4.23
C VAL A 270 4.07 12.93 -5.50
N GLU A 271 3.82 13.54 -6.63
CA GLU A 271 4.40 13.09 -7.88
C GLU A 271 5.91 13.40 -7.92
N GLN A 272 6.73 12.41 -8.28
CA GLN A 272 8.12 12.63 -8.60
C GLN A 272 8.18 13.32 -9.97
N ARG A 273 8.53 14.59 -9.97
CA ARG A 273 8.85 15.29 -11.23
C ARG A 273 10.25 14.92 -11.65
N GLY A 274 10.40 14.38 -12.85
CA GLY A 274 11.72 14.14 -13.45
C GLY A 274 12.57 15.42 -13.45
N ARG A 275 13.86 15.25 -13.26
CA ARG A 275 14.82 16.37 -13.37
C ARG A 275 15.04 16.77 -14.80
#